data_e791461569e3fbd8c27da112ab84669c
#
_entry.id   e791461569e3fbd8c27da112ab84669c
#
_cell.length_a   1.000
_cell.length_b   1.000
_cell.length_c   1.000
_cell.angle_alpha   90.00
_cell.angle_beta   90.00
_cell.angle_gamma   90.00
#
_symmetry.space_group_name_H-M   'P 1'
#
loop_
_entity.id
_entity.type
_entity.pdbx_description
1 polymer ?
#
loop_
_entity_poly.entity_id
_entity_poly.type
_entity_poly.pdbx_seq_one_letter_code
_entity_poly.pdbx_strand_id
1 'polypeptide(L)'
;MQLSIRMQAVADMVTPGGKVADVGTDHGYVPIYLIEQNKAFHAIAMDVRKGPLARAGENIVRFGCSGRIETRLSDGLERLEPNEADTVIIAGMGGLLTVRILEAGLEVLK
;
A
#
# COMPACT_ATOMS: atom_id res chain seq x y z
N MET A 1 7.15 0.71 -14.79
CA MET A 1 6.32 -0.41 -14.34
C MET A 1 4.91 -0.28 -14.87
N GLN A 2 4.33 -1.38 -15.26
CA GLN A 2 2.97 -1.40 -15.79
C GLN A 2 2.07 -2.24 -14.89
N LEU A 3 0.97 -1.64 -14.43
CA LEU A 3 0.00 -2.32 -13.58
C LEU A 3 -1.08 -3.02 -14.41
N SER A 4 -1.71 -4.04 -13.83
CA SER A 4 -2.93 -4.59 -14.40
C SER A 4 -4.02 -3.52 -14.43
N ILE A 5 -5.07 -3.74 -15.21
CA ILE A 5 -6.20 -2.79 -15.30
C ILE A 5 -6.80 -2.55 -13.91
N ARG A 6 -6.97 -3.61 -13.13
CA ARG A 6 -7.53 -3.51 -11.78
C ARG A 6 -6.63 -2.69 -10.86
N MET A 7 -5.34 -2.98 -10.85
CA MET A 7 -4.39 -2.26 -10.01
C MET A 7 -4.28 -0.80 -10.43
N GLN A 8 -4.34 -0.54 -11.74
CA GLN A 8 -4.32 0.82 -12.26
C GLN A 8 -5.54 1.60 -11.77
N ALA A 9 -6.72 0.99 -11.79
CA ALA A 9 -7.94 1.62 -11.32
C ALA A 9 -7.84 2.01 -9.84
N VAL A 10 -7.25 1.14 -9.02
CA VAL A 10 -7.02 1.43 -7.59
C VAL A 10 -6.04 2.58 -7.43
N ALA A 11 -4.92 2.55 -8.15
CA ALA A 11 -3.92 3.61 -8.07
C ALA A 11 -4.50 4.96 -8.50
N ASP A 12 -5.38 4.97 -9.49
CA ASP A 12 -6.02 6.19 -9.98
C ASP A 12 -6.97 6.82 -8.96
N MET A 13 -7.47 6.02 -8.01
CA MET A 13 -8.35 6.51 -6.93
C MET A 13 -7.59 7.19 -5.81
N VAL A 14 -6.28 7.04 -5.75
CA VAL A 14 -5.46 7.60 -4.67
C VAL A 14 -5.22 9.08 -4.93
N THR A 15 -5.54 9.92 -3.94
CA THR A 15 -5.23 11.35 -3.99
C THR A 15 -3.72 11.56 -3.89
N PRO A 16 -3.11 12.34 -4.80
CA PRO A 16 -1.66 12.57 -4.72
C PRO A 16 -1.23 13.21 -3.41
N GLY A 17 -0.06 12.82 -2.94
CA GLY A 17 0.57 13.32 -1.71
C GLY A 17 0.36 12.39 -0.54
N GLY A 18 1.18 12.57 0.51
CA GLY A 18 1.04 11.86 1.76
C GLY A 18 1.61 10.45 1.79
N LYS A 19 1.11 9.67 2.73
CA LYS A 19 1.54 8.30 3.02
C LYS A 19 0.42 7.33 2.71
N VAL A 20 0.77 6.21 2.11
CA VAL A 20 -0.20 5.18 1.71
C VAL A 20 0.13 3.87 2.42
N ALA A 21 -0.89 3.22 2.98
CA ALA A 21 -0.78 1.85 3.47
C ALA A 21 -1.54 0.93 2.52
N ASP A 22 -0.87 -0.11 2.03
CA ASP A 22 -1.47 -1.09 1.11
C ASP A 22 -1.62 -2.41 1.85
N VAL A 23 -2.84 -2.76 2.22
CA VAL A 23 -3.17 -3.98 2.96
C VAL A 23 -3.45 -5.09 1.97
N GLY A 24 -2.71 -6.19 2.08
CA GLY A 24 -2.74 -7.25 1.08
C GLY A 24 -1.93 -6.87 -0.15
N THR A 25 -0.75 -6.32 0.08
CA THR A 25 0.08 -5.73 -0.98
C THR A 25 0.54 -6.73 -2.03
N ASP A 26 0.63 -8.00 -1.64
CA ASP A 26 1.09 -9.11 -2.48
C ASP A 26 2.51 -8.82 -3.01
N HIS A 27 2.67 -8.42 -4.25
CA HIS A 27 3.99 -8.17 -4.85
C HIS A 27 4.51 -6.74 -4.64
N GLY A 28 3.74 -5.88 -3.98
CA GLY A 28 4.14 -4.49 -3.74
C GLY A 28 4.02 -3.58 -4.95
N TYR A 29 3.33 -4.00 -6.00
CA TYR A 29 3.26 -3.26 -7.26
C TYR A 29 2.54 -1.92 -7.12
N VAL A 30 1.44 -1.86 -6.38
CA VAL A 30 0.68 -0.61 -6.22
C VAL A 30 1.49 0.43 -5.45
N PRO A 31 2.08 0.11 -4.28
CA PRO A 31 2.95 1.07 -3.59
C PRO A 31 4.12 1.56 -4.46
N ILE A 32 4.79 0.66 -5.16
CA ILE A 32 5.92 1.02 -6.03
C ILE A 32 5.46 2.00 -7.11
N TYR A 33 4.34 1.70 -7.77
CA TYR A 33 3.78 2.57 -8.80
C TYR A 33 3.48 3.97 -8.25
N LEU A 34 2.84 4.05 -7.08
CA LEU A 34 2.48 5.33 -6.47
C LEU A 34 3.71 6.17 -6.14
N ILE A 35 4.79 5.55 -5.66
CA ILE A 35 6.04 6.25 -5.41
C ILE A 35 6.67 6.73 -6.73
N GLU A 36 6.71 5.86 -7.74
CA GLU A 36 7.29 6.20 -9.05
C GLU A 36 6.54 7.36 -9.73
N GLN A 37 5.23 7.41 -9.55
CA GLN A 37 4.40 8.46 -10.14
C GLN A 37 4.30 9.71 -9.27
N ASN A 38 5.03 9.77 -8.17
CA ASN A 38 5.00 10.88 -7.20
C ASN A 38 3.61 11.12 -6.60
N LYS A 39 2.79 10.08 -6.54
CA LYS A 39 1.48 10.15 -5.89
C LYS A 39 1.56 9.90 -4.39
N ALA A 40 2.64 9.30 -3.91
CA ALA A 40 2.88 9.08 -2.49
C ALA A 40 4.34 9.42 -2.17
N PHE A 41 4.59 9.96 -0.97
CA PHE A 41 5.94 10.21 -0.48
C PHE A 41 6.50 8.97 0.18
N HIS A 42 5.66 8.22 0.85
CA HIS A 42 6.03 7.05 1.62
C HIS A 42 4.89 6.05 1.55
N ALA A 43 5.22 4.77 1.63
CA ALA A 43 4.21 3.72 1.62
C ALA A 43 4.58 2.62 2.59
N ILE A 44 3.54 1.94 3.10
CA ILE A 44 3.68 0.76 3.93
C ILE A 44 3.02 -0.37 3.17
N ALA A 45 3.82 -1.33 2.73
CA ALA A 45 3.33 -2.51 2.03
C ALA A 45 3.08 -3.61 3.05
N MET A 46 1.83 -3.98 3.26
CA MET A 46 1.39 -4.87 4.32
C MET A 46 0.80 -6.14 3.75
N ASP A 47 1.08 -7.26 4.40
CA ASP A 47 0.45 -8.54 4.07
C ASP A 47 0.46 -9.42 5.31
N VAL A 48 -0.52 -10.31 5.42
CA VAL A 48 -0.58 -11.30 6.50
C VAL A 48 0.31 -12.51 6.19
N ARG A 49 0.67 -12.69 4.93
CA ARG A 49 1.45 -13.84 4.47
C ARG A 49 2.91 -13.46 4.25
N LYS A 50 3.81 -14.25 4.81
CA LYS A 50 5.26 -13.98 4.72
C LYS A 50 5.80 -14.09 3.30
N GLY A 51 5.33 -15.07 2.52
CA GLY A 51 5.79 -15.28 1.15
C GLY A 51 5.54 -14.10 0.23
N PRO A 52 4.28 -13.67 0.08
CA PRO A 52 3.97 -12.46 -0.71
C PRO A 52 4.69 -11.22 -0.21
N LEU A 53 4.83 -11.06 1.11
CA LEU A 53 5.51 -9.90 1.67
C LEU A 53 7.01 -9.91 1.32
N ALA A 54 7.64 -11.08 1.32
CA ALA A 54 9.03 -11.21 0.92
C ALA A 54 9.21 -10.82 -0.56
N ARG A 55 8.29 -11.23 -1.43
CA ARG A 55 8.30 -10.84 -2.83
C ARG A 55 8.13 -9.33 -3.00
N ALA A 56 7.26 -8.72 -2.19
CA ALA A 56 7.11 -7.27 -2.18
C ALA A 56 8.43 -6.59 -1.83
N GLY A 57 9.12 -7.09 -0.80
CA GLY A 57 10.43 -6.57 -0.40
C GLY A 57 11.46 -6.65 -1.50
N GLU A 58 11.51 -7.77 -2.21
CA GLU A 58 12.42 -7.93 -3.35
C GLU A 58 12.13 -6.93 -4.46
N ASN A 59 10.86 -6.74 -4.79
CA ASN A 59 10.46 -5.78 -5.83
C ASN A 59 10.76 -4.34 -5.42
N ILE A 60 10.56 -4.00 -4.14
CA ILE A 60 10.86 -2.67 -3.61
C ILE A 60 12.35 -2.33 -3.83
N VAL A 61 13.23 -3.27 -3.52
CA VAL A 61 14.67 -3.12 -3.78
C VAL A 61 14.94 -3.00 -5.27
N ARG A 62 14.35 -3.90 -6.06
CA ARG A 62 14.55 -3.95 -7.51
C ARG A 62 14.16 -2.65 -8.21
N PHE A 63 13.10 -2.00 -7.76
CA PHE A 63 12.63 -0.74 -8.34
C PHE A 63 13.19 0.51 -7.65
N GLY A 64 14.14 0.33 -6.73
CA GLY A 64 14.84 1.45 -6.10
C GLY A 64 14.01 2.23 -5.09
N CYS A 65 13.04 1.59 -4.46
CA CYS A 65 12.12 2.25 -3.52
C CYS A 65 12.40 1.94 -2.05
N SER A 66 13.55 1.34 -1.73
CA SER A 66 13.86 0.85 -0.37
C SER A 66 13.78 1.92 0.72
N GLY A 67 14.12 3.16 0.40
CA GLY A 67 14.08 4.25 1.38
C GLY A 67 12.70 4.86 1.56
N ARG A 68 11.72 4.47 0.77
CA ARG A 68 10.39 5.11 0.75
C ARG A 68 9.24 4.13 0.96
N ILE A 69 9.51 2.83 0.90
CA ILE A 69 8.48 1.81 1.12
C ILE A 69 8.97 0.85 2.20
N GLU A 70 8.19 0.73 3.26
CA GLU A 70 8.42 -0.21 4.33
C GLU A 70 7.52 -1.44 4.11
N THR A 71 8.04 -2.65 4.38
CA THR A 71 7.19 -3.85 4.41
C THR A 71 6.79 -4.12 5.86
N ARG A 72 5.57 -4.60 6.06
CA ARG A 72 5.07 -4.88 7.41
C ARG A 72 4.16 -6.10 7.39
N LEU A 73 4.50 -7.12 8.19
CA LEU A 73 3.64 -8.27 8.37
C LEU A 73 2.50 -7.88 9.29
N SER A 74 1.27 -7.98 8.81
CA SER A 74 0.10 -7.49 9.54
C SER A 74 -1.15 -8.26 9.14
N ASP A 75 -1.97 -8.59 10.11
CA ASP A 75 -3.31 -9.12 9.86
C ASP A 75 -4.27 -7.94 9.71
N GLY A 76 -4.56 -7.61 8.44
CA GLY A 76 -5.35 -6.43 8.14
C GLY A 76 -4.64 -5.17 8.62
N LEU A 77 -5.34 -4.35 9.38
CA LEU A 77 -4.86 -3.07 9.89
C LEU A 77 -4.25 -3.14 11.29
N GLU A 78 -4.10 -4.33 11.87
CA GLU A 78 -3.63 -4.48 13.26
C GLU A 78 -2.32 -3.76 13.56
N ARG A 79 -1.40 -3.72 12.60
CA ARG A 79 -0.08 -3.12 12.78
C ARG A 79 0.03 -1.71 12.23
N LEU A 80 -1.09 -1.10 11.85
CA LEU A 80 -1.12 0.27 11.39
C LEU A 80 -1.53 1.18 12.56
N GLU A 81 -0.68 2.17 12.86
CA GLU A 81 -0.96 3.12 13.93
C GLU A 81 -1.90 4.23 13.46
N PRO A 82 -2.66 4.86 14.36
CA PRO A 82 -3.46 6.03 14.01
C PRO A 82 -2.57 7.13 13.40
N ASN A 83 -3.06 7.77 12.36
CA ASN A 83 -2.37 8.86 11.65
C ASN A 83 -1.08 8.44 10.94
N GLU A 84 -0.83 7.15 10.81
CA GLU A 84 0.37 6.66 10.13
C GLU A 84 0.24 6.72 8.60
N ALA A 85 -0.96 6.69 8.10
CA ALA A 85 -1.23 6.79 6.66
C ALA A 85 -2.39 7.73 6.40
N ASP A 86 -2.32 8.43 5.27
CA ASP A 86 -3.39 9.33 4.81
C ASP A 86 -4.41 8.57 3.97
N THR A 87 -3.95 7.55 3.27
CA THR A 87 -4.79 6.69 2.42
C THR A 87 -4.50 5.24 2.75
N VAL A 88 -5.55 4.45 2.90
CA VAL A 88 -5.45 3.01 3.11
C VAL A 88 -6.11 2.30 1.94
N ILE A 89 -5.36 1.41 1.30
CA ILE A 89 -5.85 0.56 0.23
C ILE A 89 -6.03 -0.84 0.81
N ILE A 90 -7.22 -1.41 0.68
CA ILE A 90 -7.51 -2.73 1.21
C ILE A 90 -7.94 -3.64 0.07
N ALA A 91 -7.18 -4.72 -0.15
CA ALA A 91 -7.56 -5.76 -1.09
C ALA A 91 -8.61 -6.65 -0.41
N GLY A 92 -9.80 -6.68 -0.97
CA GLY A 92 -10.87 -7.52 -0.45
C GLY A 92 -10.82 -8.95 -0.98
N MET A 93 -11.55 -9.82 -0.33
CA MET A 93 -11.75 -11.19 -0.80
C MET A 93 -12.46 -11.17 -2.15
N GLY A 94 -12.11 -12.12 -3.02
CA GLY A 94 -12.71 -12.18 -4.34
C GLY A 94 -12.23 -11.09 -5.30
N GLY A 95 -11.15 -10.42 -4.96
CA GLY A 95 -10.57 -9.38 -5.80
C GLY A 95 -11.21 -8.03 -5.70
N LEU A 96 -12.07 -7.83 -4.71
CA LEU A 96 -12.64 -6.52 -4.42
C LEU A 96 -11.58 -5.65 -3.75
N LEU A 97 -11.41 -4.42 -4.23
CA LEU A 97 -10.45 -3.47 -3.67
C LEU A 97 -11.18 -2.26 -3.11
N THR A 98 -10.74 -1.81 -1.95
CA THR A 98 -11.31 -0.65 -1.27
C THR A 98 -10.21 0.37 -1.01
N VAL A 99 -10.48 1.63 -1.32
CA VAL A 99 -9.60 2.74 -0.97
C VAL A 99 -10.31 3.56 0.10
N ARG A 100 -9.61 3.79 1.21
CA ARG A 100 -10.10 4.62 2.31
C ARG A 100 -9.13 5.76 2.53
N ILE A 101 -9.66 6.96 2.64
CA ILE A 101 -8.88 8.15 2.94
C ILE A 101 -9.07 8.46 4.42
N LEU A 102 -7.94 8.57 5.13
CA LEU A 102 -7.94 8.91 6.56
C LEU A 102 -7.54 10.36 6.71
N GLU A 103 -8.26 11.08 7.57
CA GLU A 103 -7.89 12.44 7.91
C GLU A 103 -7.11 12.44 9.22
N ALA A 104 -6.31 13.50 9.44
CA ALA A 104 -5.55 13.64 10.67
C ALA A 104 -6.46 13.60 11.89
N GLY A 105 -6.10 12.79 12.88
CA GLY A 105 -6.87 12.66 14.11
C GLY A 105 -7.91 11.57 14.11
N LEU A 106 -8.16 10.93 12.99
CA LEU A 106 -9.09 9.79 12.94
C LEU A 106 -8.39 8.51 13.38
N GLU A 107 -9.15 7.61 13.98
CA GLU A 107 -8.64 6.29 14.34
C GLU A 107 -8.51 5.42 13.08
N VAL A 108 -7.59 4.45 13.16
CA VAL A 108 -7.41 3.48 12.09
C VAL A 108 -8.65 2.60 11.99
N LEU A 109 -9.13 2.38 10.78
CA LEU A 109 -10.28 1.51 10.52
C LEU A 109 -9.87 0.05 10.72
N LYS A 110 -10.76 -0.72 11.30
CA LYS A 110 -10.54 -2.14 11.54
C LYS A 110 -11.55 -3.00 10.79
#